data_af0686ae78d5ad94129ce28fc59df954
#
_entry.id   af0686ae78d5ad94129ce28fc59df954
#
_cell.length_a   1.000
_cell.length_b   1.000
_cell.length_c   1.000
_cell.angle_alpha   90.00
_cell.angle_beta   90.00
_cell.angle_gamma   90.00
#
_symmetry.space_group_name_H-M   'P 1'
#
loop_
_entity.id
_entity.type
_entity.pdbx_description
1 polymer ?
#
loop_
_entity_poly.entity_id
_entity_poly.type
_entity_poly.pdbx_seq_one_letter_code
_entity_poly.pdbx_strand_id
1 'polypeptide(L)'
;MKRARTVMAAGLAAAGAVVALSGCGSVSAPGSATGGTPVGSAPATATTPAREPGQAGAEALARHDRLFPQVAAKCAGVAATPPSAPAAAPTGDGGTWADKYAENHAYKQTVRLLADAQCRGAAHAARIADALRPAGASAVLDEAGLRAALQRLGYPAELVNVRTSAGAPGFDLEIPEAVLCVSGLLTARPDIRPHGMYLDGGCTEPKGGH
;
A
#
# COMPACT_ATOMS: atom_id res chain seq x y z
N MET A 1 23.18 3.10 47.12
CA MET A 1 21.79 2.74 47.51
C MET A 1 21.18 1.91 46.41
N LYS A 2 21.09 0.58 46.61
CA LYS A 2 20.54 -0.39 45.65
C LYS A 2 19.02 -0.43 45.83
N ARG A 3 18.26 -0.17 44.75
CA ARG A 3 16.81 -0.42 44.71
C ARG A 3 16.51 -1.61 43.85
N ALA A 4 16.09 -2.68 44.48
CA ALA A 4 15.56 -3.88 43.84
C ALA A 4 14.20 -3.54 43.18
N ARG A 5 13.99 -3.97 41.94
CA ARG A 5 12.68 -3.95 41.27
C ARG A 5 12.17 -5.37 41.14
N THR A 6 11.07 -5.59 41.81
CA THR A 6 10.27 -6.80 41.83
C THR A 6 9.62 -7.02 40.46
N VAL A 7 9.83 -8.21 39.91
CA VAL A 7 9.17 -8.69 38.69
C VAL A 7 7.86 -9.37 39.09
N MET A 8 6.73 -8.84 38.62
CA MET A 8 5.44 -9.55 38.69
C MET A 8 5.20 -10.25 37.35
N ALA A 9 5.12 -11.56 37.44
CA ALA A 9 4.62 -12.42 36.36
C ALA A 9 3.08 -12.48 36.46
N ALA A 10 2.39 -12.21 35.38
CA ALA A 10 0.96 -12.44 35.24
C ALA A 10 0.70 -13.34 34.05
N GLY A 11 -0.08 -14.39 34.31
CA GLY A 11 -0.23 -15.59 33.51
C GLY A 11 -1.11 -15.46 32.27
N LEU A 12 -0.88 -16.44 31.40
CA LEU A 12 -1.62 -16.73 30.16
C LEU A 12 -3.03 -17.26 30.46
N ALA A 13 -3.98 -16.84 29.66
CA ALA A 13 -5.18 -17.61 29.34
C ALA A 13 -5.31 -17.73 27.82
N ALA A 14 -5.14 -18.93 27.33
CA ALA A 14 -5.36 -19.30 25.94
C ALA A 14 -6.83 -19.67 25.73
N ALA A 15 -7.54 -18.97 24.85
CA ALA A 15 -8.84 -19.38 24.33
C ALA A 15 -8.71 -19.71 22.85
N GLY A 16 -8.79 -20.98 22.51
CA GLY A 16 -8.81 -21.49 21.15
C GLY A 16 -10.17 -21.28 20.50
N ALA A 17 -10.20 -20.68 19.32
CA ALA A 17 -11.36 -20.63 18.45
C ALA A 17 -11.08 -21.52 17.23
N VAL A 18 -11.82 -22.61 17.10
CA VAL A 18 -11.84 -23.51 15.93
C VAL A 18 -12.74 -22.87 14.88
N VAL A 19 -12.19 -22.47 13.75
CA VAL A 19 -12.93 -22.01 12.57
C VAL A 19 -13.04 -23.18 11.60
N ALA A 20 -14.25 -23.69 11.41
CA ALA A 20 -14.59 -24.70 10.41
C ALA A 20 -14.67 -24.03 9.02
N LEU A 21 -13.78 -24.43 8.10
CA LEU A 21 -13.89 -24.10 6.69
C LEU A 21 -14.91 -25.03 6.01
N SER A 22 -16.08 -24.51 5.67
CA SER A 22 -17.04 -25.18 4.77
C SER A 22 -16.78 -24.68 3.36
N GLY A 23 -15.95 -25.40 2.61
CA GLY A 23 -15.79 -25.19 1.19
C GLY A 23 -16.90 -25.94 0.43
N CYS A 24 -17.76 -25.23 -0.31
CA CYS A 24 -18.61 -25.80 -1.34
C CYS A 24 -18.25 -25.19 -2.70
N GLY A 25 -17.38 -25.88 -3.41
CA GLY A 25 -17.15 -25.63 -4.83
C GLY A 25 -18.24 -26.35 -5.63
N SER A 26 -19.06 -25.61 -6.38
CA SER A 26 -20.02 -26.16 -7.33
C SER A 26 -19.40 -26.12 -8.73
N VAL A 27 -18.99 -27.28 -9.24
CA VAL A 27 -18.63 -27.49 -10.64
C VAL A 27 -19.94 -27.91 -11.39
N SER A 28 -20.42 -27.07 -12.29
CA SER A 28 -21.52 -27.42 -13.19
C SER A 28 -20.96 -28.10 -14.44
N ALA A 29 -21.28 -29.36 -14.62
CA ALA A 29 -21.09 -30.08 -15.88
C ALA A 29 -22.38 -30.01 -16.73
N PRO A 30 -22.30 -29.89 -18.07
CA PRO A 30 -23.45 -29.93 -18.93
C PRO A 30 -23.84 -31.38 -19.23
N GLY A 31 -25.01 -31.80 -18.80
CA GLY A 31 -25.59 -33.11 -19.12
C GLY A 31 -27.06 -32.97 -19.43
N SER A 32 -27.44 -33.47 -20.61
CA SER A 32 -28.74 -33.38 -21.23
C SER A 32 -29.83 -34.22 -20.55
N ALA A 33 -31.02 -33.67 -20.58
CA ALA A 33 -32.34 -34.22 -20.87
C ALA A 33 -33.05 -35.22 -19.95
N THR A 34 -34.28 -34.86 -19.74
CA THR A 34 -35.55 -35.58 -19.75
C THR A 34 -36.22 -35.83 -18.41
N GLY A 35 -37.33 -35.10 -18.21
CA GLY A 35 -38.58 -35.62 -17.62
C GLY A 35 -38.73 -35.50 -16.10
N GLY A 36 -39.74 -34.75 -15.68
CA GLY A 36 -40.36 -34.95 -14.37
C GLY A 36 -40.63 -33.69 -13.56
N THR A 37 -41.82 -33.19 -13.63
CA THR A 37 -42.57 -32.23 -12.78
C THR A 37 -42.46 -32.49 -11.26
N PRO A 38 -43.02 -31.62 -10.38
CA PRO A 38 -42.79 -30.20 -10.12
C PRO A 38 -42.55 -29.90 -8.61
N VAL A 39 -42.36 -28.62 -8.31
CA VAL A 39 -42.64 -27.94 -7.02
C VAL A 39 -41.65 -28.17 -5.91
N GLY A 40 -40.68 -27.31 -5.89
CA GLY A 40 -39.96 -26.91 -4.70
C GLY A 40 -39.61 -25.43 -4.88
N SER A 41 -40.28 -24.55 -4.13
CA SER A 41 -39.93 -23.14 -4.09
C SER A 41 -38.48 -23.00 -3.62
N ALA A 42 -37.58 -22.67 -4.55
CA ALA A 42 -36.21 -22.32 -4.21
C ALA A 42 -36.24 -21.09 -3.29
N PRO A 43 -35.45 -21.06 -2.21
CA PRO A 43 -35.26 -19.84 -1.44
C PRO A 43 -34.69 -18.78 -2.38
N ALA A 44 -35.31 -17.61 -2.39
CA ALA A 44 -34.82 -16.46 -3.14
C ALA A 44 -33.38 -16.22 -2.74
N THR A 45 -32.48 -16.49 -3.64
CA THR A 45 -31.05 -16.10 -3.51
C THR A 45 -31.05 -14.58 -3.41
N ALA A 46 -30.72 -14.06 -2.24
CA ALA A 46 -30.54 -12.62 -2.06
C ALA A 46 -29.41 -12.22 -3.03
N THR A 47 -29.79 -11.62 -4.14
CA THR A 47 -28.84 -11.03 -5.09
C THR A 47 -28.21 -9.86 -4.37
N THR A 48 -26.98 -10.02 -3.92
CA THR A 48 -26.18 -8.90 -3.41
C THR A 48 -26.10 -7.89 -4.56
N PRO A 49 -26.55 -6.63 -4.37
CA PRO A 49 -26.51 -5.65 -5.44
C PRO A 49 -25.06 -5.48 -5.92
N ALA A 50 -24.87 -5.46 -7.24
CA ALA A 50 -23.57 -5.21 -7.84
C ALA A 50 -23.05 -3.85 -7.34
N ARG A 51 -21.84 -3.85 -6.78
CA ARG A 51 -21.23 -2.66 -6.22
C ARG A 51 -20.86 -1.71 -7.36
N GLU A 52 -21.31 -0.46 -7.26
CA GLU A 52 -20.98 0.58 -8.23
C GLU A 52 -19.44 0.79 -8.33
N PRO A 53 -18.85 0.95 -9.55
CA PRO A 53 -17.42 1.11 -9.77
C PRO A 53 -16.92 2.31 -9.02
N GLY A 54 -16.89 2.93 -8.25
CA GLY A 54 -16.38 4.06 -7.46
C GLY A 54 -16.60 3.87 -5.96
N GLN A 55 -17.57 3.05 -5.57
CA GLN A 55 -17.90 2.83 -4.17
C GLN A 55 -16.75 2.13 -3.42
N ALA A 56 -16.11 1.17 -4.06
CA ALA A 56 -14.97 0.46 -3.48
C ALA A 56 -13.79 1.41 -3.17
N GLY A 57 -13.51 2.35 -4.07
CA GLY A 57 -12.47 3.35 -3.87
C GLY A 57 -12.80 4.33 -2.74
N ALA A 58 -14.05 4.81 -2.69
CA ALA A 58 -14.50 5.70 -1.63
C ALA A 58 -14.45 5.05 -0.24
N GLU A 59 -14.84 3.77 -0.15
CA GLU A 59 -14.76 3.02 1.10
C GLU A 59 -13.31 2.73 1.51
N ALA A 60 -12.41 2.43 0.55
CA ALA A 60 -11.00 2.26 0.82
C ALA A 60 -10.42 3.55 1.40
N LEU A 61 -10.69 4.68 0.74
CA LEU A 61 -10.25 5.98 1.22
C LEU A 61 -10.82 6.35 2.61
N ALA A 62 -12.08 6.02 2.86
CA ALA A 62 -12.68 6.20 4.19
C ALA A 62 -12.03 5.30 5.26
N ARG A 63 -11.56 4.10 4.91
CA ARG A 63 -10.74 3.27 5.82
C ARG A 63 -9.39 3.93 6.09
N HIS A 64 -8.69 4.38 5.03
CA HIS A 64 -7.45 5.14 5.16
C HIS A 64 -7.60 6.32 6.13
N ASP A 65 -8.64 7.13 5.96
CA ASP A 65 -8.85 8.34 6.75
C ASP A 65 -9.14 8.03 8.23
N ARG A 66 -9.74 6.87 8.51
CA ARG A 66 -9.89 6.38 9.91
C ARG A 66 -8.57 5.89 10.51
N LEU A 67 -7.70 5.25 9.72
CA LEU A 67 -6.39 4.78 10.18
C LEU A 67 -5.42 5.94 10.38
N PHE A 68 -5.50 6.97 9.53
CA PHE A 68 -4.58 8.10 9.52
C PHE A 68 -5.31 9.45 9.58
N PRO A 69 -6.05 9.75 10.66
CA PRO A 69 -6.89 10.96 10.75
C PRO A 69 -6.09 12.26 10.61
N GLN A 70 -4.82 12.26 11.02
CA GLN A 70 -3.95 13.43 10.87
C GLN A 70 -3.57 13.69 9.40
N VAL A 71 -3.40 12.63 8.61
CA VAL A 71 -3.16 12.74 7.16
C VAL A 71 -4.43 13.22 6.47
N ALA A 72 -5.57 12.62 6.80
CA ALA A 72 -6.86 13.02 6.27
C ALA A 72 -7.15 14.51 6.53
N ALA A 73 -6.91 14.98 7.75
CA ALA A 73 -7.13 16.39 8.12
C ALA A 73 -6.24 17.36 7.32
N LYS A 74 -4.99 16.99 7.03
CA LYS A 74 -4.08 17.81 6.21
C LYS A 74 -4.54 17.94 4.75
N CYS A 75 -5.27 16.95 4.26
CA CYS A 75 -5.69 16.88 2.86
C CYS A 75 -7.20 17.10 2.69
N ALA A 76 -7.88 17.55 3.74
CA ALA A 76 -9.30 17.88 3.68
C ALA A 76 -9.56 18.94 2.59
N GLY A 77 -10.54 18.67 1.70
CA GLY A 77 -10.90 19.57 0.61
C GLY A 77 -10.01 19.51 -0.65
N VAL A 78 -8.95 18.70 -0.64
CA VAL A 78 -8.18 18.46 -1.86
C VAL A 78 -8.94 17.45 -2.73
N ALA A 79 -9.38 17.91 -3.90
CA ALA A 79 -10.09 17.05 -4.86
C ALA A 79 -9.14 16.08 -5.57
N ALA A 80 -9.67 14.90 -5.94
CA ALA A 80 -8.97 13.92 -6.76
C ALA A 80 -8.84 14.39 -8.22
N THR A 81 -8.05 15.42 -8.44
CA THR A 81 -7.82 16.00 -9.76
C THR A 81 -6.61 15.33 -10.42
N PRO A 82 -6.71 14.96 -11.71
CA PRO A 82 -5.56 14.47 -12.44
C PRO A 82 -4.45 15.54 -12.46
N PRO A 83 -3.18 15.14 -12.34
CA PRO A 83 -2.08 16.06 -12.52
C PRO A 83 -2.11 16.63 -13.95
N SER A 84 -1.72 17.89 -14.11
CA SER A 84 -1.57 18.47 -15.44
C SER A 84 -0.71 17.56 -16.31
N ALA A 85 -1.16 17.27 -17.53
CA ALA A 85 -0.37 16.50 -18.46
C ALA A 85 0.99 17.19 -18.64
N PRO A 86 2.13 16.45 -18.66
CA PRO A 86 3.38 17.04 -19.11
C PRO A 86 3.14 17.60 -20.51
N ALA A 87 3.81 18.70 -20.83
CA ALA A 87 3.89 19.12 -22.23
C ALA A 87 4.28 17.89 -23.05
N ALA A 88 3.51 17.60 -24.11
CA ALA A 88 3.80 16.45 -24.96
C ALA A 88 5.28 16.52 -25.32
N ALA A 89 6.01 15.44 -25.01
CA ALA A 89 7.37 15.34 -25.50
C ALA A 89 7.32 15.53 -27.02
N PRO A 90 8.24 16.29 -27.62
CA PRO A 90 8.27 16.41 -29.06
C PRO A 90 8.24 14.98 -29.61
N THR A 91 7.23 14.69 -30.43
CA THR A 91 7.15 13.43 -31.16
C THR A 91 8.29 13.47 -32.18
N GLY A 92 9.47 13.09 -31.72
CA GLY A 92 10.56 12.71 -32.64
C GLY A 92 10.07 11.51 -33.44
N ASP A 93 10.54 11.42 -34.64
CA ASP A 93 10.25 10.37 -35.61
C ASP A 93 10.73 8.97 -35.15
N GLY A 94 10.51 8.65 -33.89
CA GLY A 94 10.48 7.29 -33.31
C GLY A 94 11.74 6.44 -33.53
N GLY A 95 12.92 7.01 -33.44
CA GLY A 95 14.11 6.26 -33.80
C GLY A 95 15.39 6.57 -33.05
N THR A 96 15.40 7.53 -32.15
CA THR A 96 16.63 7.85 -31.41
C THR A 96 16.94 6.81 -30.34
N TRP A 97 18.21 6.65 -29.98
CA TRP A 97 18.63 5.80 -28.86
C TRP A 97 17.96 6.20 -27.55
N ALA A 98 17.65 7.49 -27.37
CA ALA A 98 16.96 8.01 -26.18
C ALA A 98 15.51 7.49 -26.12
N ASP A 99 14.80 7.44 -27.25
CA ASP A 99 13.43 6.93 -27.31
C ASP A 99 13.40 5.43 -26.99
N LYS A 100 14.29 4.66 -27.59
CA LYS A 100 14.42 3.23 -27.31
C LYS A 100 14.82 2.95 -25.88
N TYR A 101 15.70 3.77 -25.30
CA TYR A 101 16.08 3.66 -23.90
C TYR A 101 14.87 3.95 -22.99
N ALA A 102 14.09 4.97 -23.29
CA ALA A 102 12.89 5.33 -22.53
C ALA A 102 11.83 4.22 -22.63
N GLU A 103 11.61 3.64 -23.81
CA GLU A 103 10.71 2.49 -23.99
C GLU A 103 11.17 1.27 -23.19
N ASN A 104 12.45 0.92 -23.26
CA ASN A 104 13.03 -0.20 -22.52
C ASN A 104 12.99 0.00 -21.00
N HIS A 105 12.85 1.23 -20.52
CA HIS A 105 12.75 1.56 -19.09
C HIS A 105 11.35 2.01 -18.66
N ALA A 106 10.35 1.87 -19.53
CA ALA A 106 8.98 2.27 -19.23
C ALA A 106 8.41 1.56 -17.99
N TYR A 107 8.79 0.31 -17.75
CA TYR A 107 8.40 -0.45 -16.55
C TYR A 107 8.86 0.18 -15.23
N LYS A 108 9.91 1.02 -15.23
CA LYS A 108 10.36 1.80 -14.07
C LYS A 108 9.57 3.08 -13.85
N GLN A 109 8.66 3.42 -14.74
CA GLN A 109 7.80 4.57 -14.55
C GLN A 109 6.72 4.26 -13.52
N THR A 110 6.35 5.28 -12.78
CA THR A 110 5.27 5.20 -11.81
C THR A 110 3.98 5.82 -12.35
N VAL A 111 2.85 5.28 -11.94
CA VAL A 111 1.55 5.91 -12.19
C VAL A 111 1.54 7.30 -11.55
N ARG A 112 1.03 8.29 -12.26
CA ARG A 112 0.93 9.65 -11.71
C ARG A 112 -0.16 9.72 -10.67
N LEU A 113 0.17 10.26 -9.51
CA LEU A 113 -0.78 10.42 -8.42
C LEU A 113 -1.79 11.53 -8.74
N LEU A 114 -3.05 11.31 -8.38
CA LEU A 114 -4.06 12.37 -8.31
C LEU A 114 -3.68 13.37 -7.22
N ALA A 115 -4.22 14.57 -7.27
CA ALA A 115 -3.85 15.64 -6.34
C ALA A 115 -4.11 15.29 -4.86
N ASP A 116 -5.21 14.62 -4.56
CA ASP A 116 -5.54 14.14 -3.21
C ASP A 116 -4.58 13.03 -2.74
N ALA A 117 -4.23 12.08 -3.61
CA ALA A 117 -3.24 11.04 -3.32
C ALA A 117 -1.83 11.65 -3.15
N GLN A 118 -1.46 12.64 -3.97
CA GLN A 118 -0.21 13.38 -3.81
C GLN A 118 -0.14 14.10 -2.46
N CYS A 119 -1.23 14.75 -2.04
CA CYS A 119 -1.32 15.39 -0.73
C CYS A 119 -1.14 14.37 0.40
N ARG A 120 -1.89 13.26 0.36
CA ARG A 120 -1.80 12.19 1.38
C ARG A 120 -0.40 11.58 1.42
N GLY A 121 0.17 11.31 0.27
CA GLY A 121 1.53 10.79 0.17
C GLY A 121 2.57 11.73 0.79
N ALA A 122 2.48 13.03 0.51
CA ALA A 122 3.34 14.03 1.12
C ALA A 122 3.15 14.11 2.65
N ALA A 123 1.91 14.00 3.13
CA ALA A 123 1.62 13.99 4.55
C ALA A 123 2.15 12.74 5.27
N HIS A 124 2.09 11.55 4.63
CA HIS A 124 2.74 10.34 5.12
C HIS A 124 4.26 10.47 5.14
N ALA A 125 4.85 10.96 4.05
CA ALA A 125 6.29 11.16 3.97
C ALA A 125 6.80 12.10 5.08
N ALA A 126 6.12 13.21 5.32
CA ALA A 126 6.44 14.12 6.41
C ALA A 126 6.31 13.46 7.79
N ARG A 127 5.21 12.71 8.04
CA ARG A 127 4.99 11.99 9.28
C ARG A 127 6.08 10.96 9.57
N ILE A 128 6.52 10.24 8.54
CA ILE A 128 7.61 9.26 8.65
C ILE A 128 8.94 9.99 8.89
N ALA A 129 9.22 11.06 8.13
CA ALA A 129 10.43 11.84 8.30
C ALA A 129 10.56 12.43 9.72
N ASP A 130 9.46 12.93 10.28
CA ASP A 130 9.43 13.46 11.65
C ASP A 130 9.70 12.36 12.68
N ALA A 131 9.12 11.18 12.51
CA ALA A 131 9.31 10.07 13.45
C ALA A 131 10.69 9.41 13.35
N LEU A 132 11.31 9.45 12.17
CA LEU A 132 12.64 8.90 11.93
C LEU A 132 13.76 9.94 12.18
N ARG A 133 13.39 11.19 12.45
CA ARG A 133 14.37 12.21 12.83
C ARG A 133 15.01 11.83 14.15
N PRO A 134 16.33 11.61 14.21
CA PRO A 134 16.96 11.15 15.43
C PRO A 134 16.77 12.20 16.54
N ALA A 135 16.35 11.73 17.70
CA ALA A 135 16.48 12.48 18.94
C ALA A 135 17.99 12.49 19.35
N GLY A 136 18.80 13.26 18.62
CA GLY A 136 20.25 13.28 18.79
C GLY A 136 20.99 12.49 17.69
N ALA A 137 22.19 12.92 17.36
CA ALA A 137 22.98 12.56 16.19
C ALA A 137 23.53 11.12 16.12
N SER A 138 22.94 10.13 16.80
CA SER A 138 23.62 8.83 16.99
C SER A 138 22.82 7.57 16.71
N ALA A 139 21.55 7.61 16.37
CA ALA A 139 20.80 6.39 16.10
C ALA A 139 20.74 6.12 14.59
N VAL A 140 21.78 5.50 14.05
CA VAL A 140 21.68 4.82 12.76
C VAL A 140 20.68 3.66 12.95
N LEU A 141 19.49 3.80 12.38
CA LEU A 141 18.53 2.69 12.36
C LEU A 141 19.05 1.64 11.37
N ASP A 142 19.10 0.40 11.80
CA ASP A 142 19.21 -0.74 10.92
C ASP A 142 17.85 -1.11 10.32
N GLU A 143 17.79 -2.12 9.47
CA GLU A 143 16.52 -2.56 8.85
C GLU A 143 15.48 -2.97 9.90
N ALA A 144 15.88 -3.64 10.98
CA ALA A 144 14.97 -4.08 12.03
C ALA A 144 14.40 -2.88 12.81
N GLY A 145 15.24 -1.93 13.15
CA GLY A 145 14.85 -0.69 13.81
C GLY A 145 13.94 0.17 12.94
N LEU A 146 14.22 0.27 11.63
CA LEU A 146 13.39 0.98 10.67
C LEU A 146 12.01 0.32 10.54
N ARG A 147 11.95 -1.01 10.37
CA ARG A 147 10.69 -1.76 10.33
C ARG A 147 9.87 -1.53 11.60
N ALA A 148 10.49 -1.66 12.77
CA ALA A 148 9.81 -1.42 14.05
C ALA A 148 9.32 0.02 14.19
N ALA A 149 10.06 1.01 13.67
CA ALA A 149 9.63 2.40 13.69
C ALA A 149 8.40 2.64 12.81
N LEU A 150 8.36 2.08 11.60
CA LEU A 150 7.21 2.19 10.70
C LEU A 150 5.99 1.46 11.27
N GLN A 151 6.16 0.30 11.89
CA GLN A 151 5.06 -0.39 12.58
C GLN A 151 4.49 0.42 13.75
N ARG A 152 5.32 1.08 14.55
CA ARG A 152 4.84 1.98 15.63
C ARG A 152 4.06 3.17 15.08
N LEU A 153 4.29 3.56 13.85
CA LEU A 153 3.49 4.55 13.14
C LEU A 153 2.16 3.99 12.60
N GLY A 154 1.86 2.71 12.81
CA GLY A 154 0.62 2.07 12.38
C GLY A 154 0.67 1.54 10.95
N TYR A 155 1.86 1.43 10.33
CA TYR A 155 1.99 0.78 9.01
C TYR A 155 2.13 -0.73 9.19
N PRO A 156 1.25 -1.54 8.59
CA PRO A 156 1.31 -3.01 8.68
C PRO A 156 2.61 -3.55 8.10
N ALA A 157 3.15 -4.61 8.72
CA ALA A 157 4.44 -5.17 8.33
C ALA A 157 4.48 -5.69 6.89
N GLU A 158 3.36 -6.24 6.44
CA GLU A 158 3.16 -6.80 5.10
C GLU A 158 3.16 -5.75 4.00
N LEU A 159 2.91 -4.49 4.33
CA LEU A 159 2.92 -3.36 3.40
C LEU A 159 4.25 -2.61 3.39
N VAL A 160 5.21 -3.04 4.22
CA VAL A 160 6.53 -2.41 4.37
C VAL A 160 7.62 -3.33 3.88
N ASN A 161 8.25 -3.00 2.78
CA ASN A 161 9.48 -3.63 2.32
C ASN A 161 10.70 -2.81 2.79
N VAL A 162 11.51 -3.38 3.68
CA VAL A 162 12.74 -2.73 4.17
C VAL A 162 13.95 -3.38 3.53
N ARG A 163 14.89 -2.58 3.07
CA ARG A 163 16.09 -3.00 2.35
C ARG A 163 17.29 -2.12 2.67
N THR A 164 18.47 -2.63 2.45
CA THR A 164 19.70 -1.81 2.45
C THR A 164 20.06 -1.45 1.00
N SER A 165 20.29 -0.18 0.74
CA SER A 165 20.72 0.34 -0.55
C SER A 165 21.87 1.31 -0.36
N ALA A 166 22.97 1.09 -1.11
CA ALA A 166 24.19 1.91 -1.00
C ALA A 166 24.71 2.07 0.46
N GLY A 167 24.56 1.02 1.28
CA GLY A 167 24.99 1.03 2.70
C GLY A 167 24.04 1.77 3.65
N ALA A 168 22.92 2.26 3.19
CA ALA A 168 21.89 2.91 4.01
C ALA A 168 20.59 2.09 4.03
N PRO A 169 19.91 2.02 5.18
CA PRO A 169 18.59 1.39 5.24
C PRO A 169 17.57 2.23 4.47
N GLY A 170 16.70 1.56 3.78
CA GLY A 170 15.62 2.16 3.00
C GLY A 170 14.34 1.36 3.14
N PHE A 171 13.25 1.93 2.69
CA PHE A 171 11.94 1.27 2.71
C PHE A 171 11.11 1.66 1.49
N ASP A 172 10.23 0.76 1.13
CA ASP A 172 9.12 0.99 0.22
C ASP A 172 7.85 0.59 0.97
N LEU A 173 6.92 1.52 1.10
CA LEU A 173 5.67 1.38 1.82
C LEU A 173 4.51 1.51 0.84
N GLU A 174 3.63 0.52 0.84
CA GLU A 174 2.38 0.56 0.09
C GLU A 174 1.24 1.07 0.98
N ILE A 175 0.41 1.94 0.42
CA ILE A 175 -0.82 2.45 1.05
C ILE A 175 -1.98 2.18 0.08
N PRO A 176 -2.50 0.94 0.08
CA PRO A 176 -3.44 0.48 -0.94
C PRO A 176 -4.77 1.24 -0.90
N GLU A 177 -5.22 1.67 0.26
CA GLU A 177 -6.46 2.42 0.39
C GLU A 177 -6.43 3.79 -0.31
N ALA A 178 -5.25 4.39 -0.42
CA ALA A 178 -5.03 5.67 -1.10
C ALA A 178 -4.31 5.51 -2.45
N VAL A 179 -4.07 4.27 -2.90
CA VAL A 179 -3.43 3.90 -4.17
C VAL A 179 -2.11 4.67 -4.38
N LEU A 180 -1.25 4.67 -3.37
CA LEU A 180 0.02 5.38 -3.39
C LEU A 180 1.12 4.60 -2.67
N CYS A 181 2.34 4.97 -2.97
CA CYS A 181 3.56 4.48 -2.35
C CYS A 181 4.30 5.62 -1.64
N VAL A 182 5.06 5.26 -0.60
CA VAL A 182 6.05 6.16 0.00
C VAL A 182 7.36 5.38 0.12
N SER A 183 8.39 5.84 -0.56
CA SER A 183 9.73 5.24 -0.47
C SER A 183 10.70 6.19 0.23
N GLY A 184 11.66 5.61 0.92
CA GLY A 184 12.66 6.39 1.62
C GLY A 184 14.03 5.72 1.70
N LEU A 185 15.09 6.53 1.69
CA LEU A 185 16.45 6.11 1.97
C LEU A 185 17.01 6.96 3.11
N LEU A 186 17.47 6.31 4.18
CA LEU A 186 17.94 6.94 5.41
C LEU A 186 19.45 7.22 5.35
N THR A 187 19.81 8.18 4.55
CA THR A 187 21.17 8.74 4.51
C THR A 187 21.34 9.87 5.54
N ALA A 188 22.49 10.53 5.58
CA ALA A 188 22.67 11.75 6.38
C ALA A 188 21.64 12.85 6.06
N ARG A 189 21.07 12.83 4.86
CA ARG A 189 19.93 13.64 4.45
C ARG A 189 18.85 12.67 3.95
N PRO A 190 17.93 12.26 4.81
CA PRO A 190 16.89 11.33 4.42
C PRO A 190 16.07 11.87 3.25
N ASP A 191 15.89 11.02 2.25
CA ASP A 191 15.05 11.31 1.09
C ASP A 191 13.83 10.40 1.17
N ILE A 192 12.68 10.97 1.54
CA ILE A 192 11.41 10.25 1.69
C ILE A 192 10.39 10.92 0.78
N ARG A 193 9.86 10.15 -0.19
CA ARG A 193 9.02 10.68 -1.26
C ARG A 193 7.78 9.83 -1.49
N PRO A 194 6.62 10.46 -1.76
CA PRO A 194 5.47 9.76 -2.29
C PRO A 194 5.63 9.56 -3.79
N HIS A 195 5.10 8.44 -4.28
CA HIS A 195 4.96 8.16 -5.71
C HIS A 195 3.79 7.21 -5.96
N GLY A 196 3.38 7.05 -7.21
CA GLY A 196 2.43 6.03 -7.60
C GLY A 196 3.08 4.65 -7.69
N MET A 197 2.27 3.61 -7.87
CA MET A 197 2.79 2.27 -8.13
C MET A 197 3.61 2.26 -9.43
N TYR A 198 4.62 1.42 -9.50
CA TYR A 198 5.33 1.15 -10.74
C TYR A 198 4.40 0.47 -11.74
N LEU A 199 4.65 0.62 -13.04
CA LEU A 199 3.80 0.02 -14.07
C LEU A 199 3.79 -1.51 -14.02
N ASP A 200 4.87 -2.12 -13.53
CA ASP A 200 4.94 -3.56 -13.23
C ASP A 200 4.19 -3.95 -11.95
N GLY A 201 3.64 -2.98 -11.23
CA GLY A 201 2.97 -3.16 -9.95
C GLY A 201 3.87 -2.97 -8.73
N GLY A 202 3.23 -2.65 -7.60
CA GLY A 202 3.90 -2.46 -6.31
C GLY A 202 4.66 -1.15 -6.14
N CYS A 203 5.33 -1.04 -5.01
CA CYS A 203 6.03 0.17 -4.57
C CYS A 203 7.55 0.08 -4.63
N THR A 204 8.10 -1.10 -4.89
CA THR A 204 9.55 -1.31 -5.04
C THR A 204 9.95 -1.13 -6.50
N GLU A 205 10.98 -0.32 -6.75
CA GLU A 205 11.49 -0.14 -8.12
C GLU A 205 11.92 -1.48 -8.72
N PRO A 206 11.39 -1.86 -9.90
CA PRO A 206 11.75 -3.11 -10.55
C PRO A 206 13.24 -3.17 -10.85
N LYS A 207 13.85 -4.31 -10.55
CA LYS A 207 15.25 -4.58 -10.89
C LYS A 207 15.32 -5.15 -12.29
N GLY A 208 16.23 -4.67 -13.08
CA GLY A 208 16.47 -5.17 -14.44
C GLY A 208 16.39 -4.04 -15.46
N GLY A 209 16.48 -4.41 -16.70
CA GLY A 209 16.51 -3.62 -17.91
C GLY A 209 17.21 -4.47 -18.95
N HIS A 210 16.55 -4.73 -20.06
CA HIS A 210 17.12 -5.47 -21.19
C HIS A 210 17.75 -4.51 -22.18
#